data_2697da11d64be100e5cf597cd6d82464
#
_entry.id   2697da11d64be100e5cf597cd6d82464
#
_cell.length_a   1.000
_cell.length_b   1.000
_cell.length_c   1.000
_cell.angle_alpha   90.00
_cell.angle_beta   90.00
_cell.angle_gamma   90.00
#
_symmetry.space_group_name_H-M   'P 1'
#
loop_
_entity.id
_entity.type
_entity.pdbx_description
1 polymer ?
#
loop_
_entity_poly.entity_id
_entity_poly.type
_entity_poly.pdbx_seq_one_letter_code
_entity_poly.pdbx_strand_id
1 'polypeptide(L)'
;GRKIFVFGDMLELGQESKRQHIEVGEKCSFLNIDIVFTFGEQTIFTNSILNSDDGTYKHFESRDLLIETLKMIIKKGDKVLFKGSRSMKMDDIIKRVFGL
;
A
#
# COMPACT_ATOMS: atom_id res chain seq x y z
N GLY A 1 3.07 -10.73 -15.04
CA GLY A 1 2.89 -9.40 -14.52
C GLY A 1 3.36 -9.23 -13.10
N ARG A 2 3.61 -8.00 -12.73
CA ARG A 2 4.04 -7.66 -11.37
C ARG A 2 2.87 -7.72 -10.41
N LYS A 3 3.19 -7.99 -9.15
CA LYS A 3 2.23 -7.93 -8.04
C LYS A 3 2.46 -6.61 -7.29
N ILE A 4 1.42 -5.78 -7.25
CA ILE A 4 1.47 -4.48 -6.60
C ILE A 4 0.44 -4.47 -5.47
N PHE A 5 0.88 -4.07 -4.27
CA PHE A 5 0.01 -3.98 -3.11
C PHE A 5 -0.05 -2.54 -2.63
N VAL A 6 -1.26 -1.99 -2.56
CA VAL A 6 -1.51 -0.64 -2.05
C VAL A 6 -2.26 -0.78 -0.73
N PHE A 7 -1.63 -0.36 0.36
CA PHE A 7 -2.11 -0.64 1.70
C PHE A 7 -2.32 0.64 2.50
N GLY A 8 -3.58 0.89 2.86
CA GLY A 8 -3.96 1.95 3.79
C GLY A 8 -4.22 1.37 5.18
N ASP A 9 -4.32 2.24 6.17
CA ASP A 9 -4.47 1.81 7.56
C ASP A 9 -5.63 0.85 7.77
N MET A 10 -5.38 -0.16 8.59
CA MET A 10 -6.45 -0.95 9.23
C MET A 10 -6.77 -0.26 10.55
N LEU A 11 -7.98 0.23 10.70
CA LEU A 11 -8.38 0.99 11.87
C LEU A 11 -9.08 0.10 12.90
N GLU A 12 -9.30 0.65 14.09
CA GLU A 12 -10.02 0.00 15.18
C GLU A 12 -9.35 -1.26 15.74
N LEU A 13 -8.03 -1.38 15.59
CA LEU A 13 -7.27 -2.51 16.12
C LEU A 13 -6.72 -2.26 17.53
N GLY A 14 -6.83 -1.03 18.04
CA GLY A 14 -6.34 -0.68 19.37
C GLY A 14 -4.86 -0.97 19.55
N GLN A 15 -4.51 -1.62 20.65
CA GLN A 15 -3.11 -1.93 20.99
C GLN A 15 -2.45 -2.91 20.02
N GLU A 16 -3.24 -3.66 19.26
CA GLU A 16 -2.74 -4.63 18.29
C GLU A 16 -2.34 -4.01 16.95
N SER A 17 -2.65 -2.73 16.76
CA SER A 17 -2.46 -2.07 15.47
C SER A 17 -1.03 -2.18 14.95
N LYS A 18 -0.05 -1.82 15.76
CA LYS A 18 1.35 -1.86 15.34
C LYS A 18 1.77 -3.26 14.92
N ARG A 19 1.48 -4.25 15.76
CA ARG A 19 1.84 -5.65 15.49
C ARG A 19 1.20 -6.16 14.21
N GLN A 20 -0.09 -5.88 14.01
CA GLN A 20 -0.80 -6.37 12.83
C GLN A 20 -0.30 -5.69 11.55
N HIS A 21 0.02 -4.41 11.61
CA HIS A 21 0.59 -3.72 10.44
C HIS A 21 1.99 -4.24 10.09
N ILE A 22 2.80 -4.59 11.11
CA ILE A 22 4.10 -5.22 10.89
C ILE A 22 3.92 -6.60 10.25
N GLU A 23 2.96 -7.39 10.73
CA GLU A 23 2.70 -8.72 10.16
C GLU A 23 2.33 -8.66 8.68
N VAL A 24 1.60 -7.64 8.26
CA VAL A 24 1.29 -7.46 6.84
C VAL A 24 2.57 -7.25 6.04
N GLY A 25 3.49 -6.44 6.54
CA GLY A 25 4.77 -6.23 5.90
C GLY A 25 5.60 -7.51 5.79
N GLU A 26 5.62 -8.30 6.87
CA GLU A 26 6.30 -9.58 6.85
C GLU A 26 5.73 -10.53 5.78
N LYS A 27 4.41 -10.55 5.63
CA LYS A 27 3.76 -11.35 4.59
C LYS A 27 4.11 -10.85 3.20
N CYS A 28 4.18 -9.54 2.99
CA CYS A 28 4.58 -8.98 1.70
C CYS A 28 5.99 -9.45 1.32
N SER A 29 6.89 -9.45 2.28
CA SER A 29 8.27 -9.92 2.07
C SER A 29 8.28 -11.42 1.73
N PHE A 30 7.53 -12.21 2.49
CA PHE A 30 7.44 -13.66 2.27
C PHE A 30 6.86 -14.00 0.91
N LEU A 31 5.84 -13.27 0.47
CA LEU A 31 5.14 -13.53 -0.79
C LEU A 31 5.82 -12.90 -2.01
N ASN A 32 6.94 -12.23 -1.83
CA ASN A 32 7.68 -11.58 -2.90
C ASN A 32 6.80 -10.63 -3.73
N ILE A 33 6.09 -9.75 -3.02
CA ILE A 33 5.32 -8.71 -3.70
C ILE A 33 6.29 -7.72 -4.33
N ASP A 34 6.10 -7.42 -5.61
CA ASP A 34 7.05 -6.60 -6.36
C ASP A 34 7.07 -5.15 -5.92
N ILE A 35 5.90 -4.58 -5.67
CA ILE A 35 5.77 -3.18 -5.25
C ILE A 35 4.78 -3.10 -4.09
N VAL A 36 5.17 -2.42 -3.01
CA VAL A 36 4.29 -2.18 -1.87
C VAL A 36 4.28 -0.68 -1.58
N PHE A 37 3.13 -0.06 -1.77
CA PHE A 37 2.92 1.35 -1.44
C PHE A 37 1.97 1.42 -0.26
N THR A 38 2.38 2.15 0.77
CA THR A 38 1.57 2.34 1.97
C THR A 38 1.23 3.82 2.16
N PHE A 39 0.10 4.10 2.81
CA PHE A 39 -0.24 5.46 3.21
C PHE A 39 -1.13 5.42 4.46
N GLY A 40 -0.96 6.43 5.30
CA GLY A 40 -1.67 6.52 6.58
C GLY A 40 -0.72 6.48 7.76
N GLU A 41 -1.24 6.69 8.95
CA GLU A 41 -0.43 6.76 10.17
C GLU A 41 0.07 5.40 10.62
N GLN A 42 -0.72 4.35 10.44
CA GLN A 42 -0.40 3.02 10.95
C GLN A 42 0.43 2.19 9.97
N THR A 43 0.22 2.38 8.67
CA THR A 43 0.97 1.62 7.67
C THR A 43 2.45 2.00 7.60
N ILE A 44 2.85 3.05 8.30
CA ILE A 44 4.28 3.36 8.43
C ILE A 44 5.02 2.20 9.09
N PHE A 45 4.36 1.48 10.01
CA PHE A 45 4.94 0.30 10.64
C PHE A 45 5.14 -0.84 9.64
N THR A 46 4.21 -1.00 8.69
CA THR A 46 4.34 -1.96 7.61
C THR A 46 5.56 -1.64 6.76
N ASN A 47 5.67 -0.40 6.34
CA ASN A 47 6.76 0.04 5.49
C ASN A 47 8.12 -0.03 6.19
N SER A 48 8.16 0.17 7.51
CA SER A 48 9.41 0.22 8.27
C SER A 48 10.22 -1.07 8.21
N ILE A 49 9.56 -2.21 7.98
CA ILE A 49 10.24 -3.51 7.88
C ILE A 49 10.52 -3.91 6.43
N LEU A 50 10.03 -3.12 5.47
CA LEU A 50 10.24 -3.35 4.05
C LEU A 50 11.29 -2.35 3.55
N ASN A 51 12.52 -2.79 3.40
CA ASN A 51 13.60 -1.92 2.98
C ASN A 51 13.87 -2.04 1.50
N SER A 52 13.87 -0.90 0.81
CA SER A 52 14.17 -0.86 -0.61
C SER A 52 14.71 0.53 -0.96
N ASP A 53 15.83 0.56 -1.67
CA ASP A 53 16.44 1.82 -2.13
C ASP A 53 15.95 2.22 -3.52
N ASP A 54 15.20 1.35 -4.20
CA ASP A 54 14.77 1.56 -5.58
C ASP A 54 13.32 2.05 -5.72
N GLY A 55 12.66 2.34 -4.59
CA GLY A 55 11.30 2.85 -4.60
C GLY A 55 10.21 1.80 -4.76
N THR A 56 10.55 0.50 -4.72
CA THR A 56 9.55 -0.55 -4.81
C THR A 56 8.71 -0.68 -3.54
N TYR A 57 9.27 -0.26 -2.39
CA TYR A 57 8.56 -0.24 -1.12
C TYR A 57 8.59 1.19 -0.59
N LYS A 58 7.44 1.86 -0.65
CA LYS A 58 7.40 3.30 -0.33
C LYS A 58 6.17 3.66 0.49
N HIS A 59 6.38 4.49 1.50
CA HIS A 59 5.30 5.09 2.29
C HIS A 59 4.99 6.49 1.76
N PHE A 60 3.70 6.78 1.57
CA PHE A 60 3.24 8.07 1.07
C PHE A 60 2.56 8.85 2.19
N GLU A 61 2.92 10.11 2.32
CA GLU A 61 2.25 11.05 3.23
C GLU A 61 1.03 11.68 2.57
N SER A 62 0.99 11.69 1.24
CA SER A 62 -0.06 12.32 0.47
C SER A 62 -0.81 11.28 -0.37
N ARG A 63 -2.14 11.27 -0.22
CA ARG A 63 -3.03 10.46 -1.05
C ARG A 63 -2.91 10.83 -2.52
N ASP A 64 -2.83 12.13 -2.82
CA ASP A 64 -2.73 12.60 -4.20
C ASP A 64 -1.43 12.15 -4.85
N LEU A 65 -0.32 12.20 -4.10
CA LEU A 65 0.96 11.73 -4.62
C LEU A 65 0.94 10.22 -4.86
N LEU A 66 0.31 9.45 -3.98
CA LEU A 66 0.13 8.01 -4.18
C LEU A 66 -0.62 7.75 -5.48
N ILE A 67 -1.73 8.44 -5.71
CA ILE A 67 -2.55 8.28 -6.91
C ILE A 67 -1.75 8.60 -8.16
N GLU A 68 -1.06 9.74 -8.17
CA GLU A 68 -0.27 10.14 -9.33
C GLU A 68 0.87 9.17 -9.62
N THR A 69 1.51 8.66 -8.56
CA THR A 69 2.58 7.67 -8.71
C THR A 69 2.04 6.37 -9.31
N LEU A 70 0.89 5.88 -8.81
CA LEU A 70 0.25 4.67 -9.34
C LEU A 70 -0.10 4.82 -10.82
N LYS A 71 -0.63 6.00 -11.21
CA LYS A 71 -0.94 6.26 -12.62
C LYS A 71 0.30 6.15 -13.50
N MET A 72 1.45 6.54 -12.98
CA MET A 72 2.70 6.50 -13.74
C MET A 72 3.29 5.11 -13.86
N ILE A 73 3.15 4.28 -12.82
CA ILE A 73 3.92 3.03 -12.75
C ILE A 73 3.14 1.79 -13.18
N ILE A 74 1.82 1.80 -13.06
CA ILE A 74 1.00 0.63 -13.40
C ILE A 74 1.05 0.38 -14.90
N LYS A 75 1.29 -0.87 -15.26
CA LYS A 75 1.40 -1.31 -16.65
C LYS A 75 0.44 -2.46 -16.93
N LYS A 76 0.12 -2.65 -18.20
CA LYS A 76 -0.68 -3.80 -18.62
C LYS A 76 -0.07 -5.10 -18.11
N GLY A 77 -0.91 -5.95 -17.54
CA GLY A 77 -0.48 -7.24 -16.98
C GLY A 77 -0.21 -7.20 -15.48
N ASP A 78 -0.06 -6.02 -14.89
CA ASP A 78 0.12 -5.88 -13.44
C ASP A 78 -1.15 -6.32 -12.71
N LYS A 79 -0.94 -6.96 -11.56
CA LYS A 79 -2.02 -7.31 -10.63
C LYS A 79 -1.90 -6.40 -9.42
N VAL A 80 -2.94 -5.62 -9.16
CA VAL A 80 -2.93 -4.62 -8.08
C VAL A 80 -3.99 -4.96 -7.06
N LEU A 81 -3.57 -5.10 -5.81
CA LEU A 81 -4.48 -5.30 -4.68
C LEU A 81 -4.49 -4.03 -3.82
N PHE A 82 -5.69 -3.53 -3.57
CA PHE A 82 -5.90 -2.38 -2.68
C PHE A 82 -6.58 -2.86 -1.40
N LYS A 83 -6.00 -2.52 -0.25
CA LYS A 83 -6.55 -2.92 1.05
C LYS A 83 -6.40 -1.79 2.06
N GLY A 84 -7.46 -1.57 2.85
CA GLY A 84 -7.48 -0.59 3.92
C GLY A 84 -8.87 -0.44 4.48
N SER A 85 -8.99 0.18 5.65
CA SER A 85 -10.30 0.47 6.24
C SER A 85 -11.10 1.43 5.38
N ARG A 86 -12.42 1.43 5.52
CA ARG A 86 -13.32 2.27 4.72
C ARG A 86 -12.95 3.75 4.71
N SER A 87 -12.53 4.26 5.85
CA SER A 87 -12.15 5.67 5.95
C SER A 87 -10.94 6.03 5.10
N MET A 88 -10.17 5.03 4.66
CA MET A 88 -9.04 5.24 3.77
C MET A 88 -9.47 5.42 2.31
N LYS A 89 -10.74 5.15 2.01
CA LYS A 89 -11.36 5.40 0.70
C LYS A 89 -10.60 4.80 -0.47
N MET A 90 -10.31 3.49 -0.36
CA MET A 90 -9.60 2.76 -1.41
C MET A 90 -10.37 2.75 -2.72
N ASP A 91 -11.69 2.72 -2.67
CA ASP A 91 -12.53 2.78 -3.87
C ASP A 91 -12.33 4.09 -4.64
N ASP A 92 -12.17 5.21 -3.94
CA ASP A 92 -11.90 6.49 -4.58
C ASP A 92 -10.51 6.47 -5.25
N ILE A 93 -9.52 5.91 -4.57
CA ILE A 93 -8.18 5.75 -5.15
C ILE A 93 -8.24 4.94 -6.44
N ILE A 94 -8.93 3.81 -6.41
CA ILE A 94 -9.08 2.93 -7.58
C ILE A 94 -9.73 3.69 -8.74
N LYS A 95 -10.81 4.42 -8.47
CA LYS A 95 -11.49 5.19 -9.50
C LYS A 95 -10.56 6.23 -10.14
N ARG A 96 -9.83 6.96 -9.32
CA ARG A 96 -8.94 8.01 -9.79
C ARG A 96 -7.74 7.46 -10.55
N VAL A 97 -7.20 6.32 -10.11
CA VAL A 97 -6.06 5.69 -10.78
C VAL A 97 -6.44 5.15 -12.16
N PHE A 98 -7.60 4.52 -12.27
CA PHE A 98 -7.99 3.84 -13.50
C PHE A 98 -9.00 4.63 -14.34
N GLY A 99 -9.41 5.81 -13.90
CA GLY A 99 -10.33 6.64 -14.66
C GLY A 99 -11.76 6.09 -14.70
N LEU A 100 -12.18 5.43 -13.64
CA LEU A 100 -13.52 4.83 -13.58
C LEU A 100 -14.60 5.80 -13.11
#